data_569d3d47b672b8ae72f8689a1b1911d2
#
_entry.id   569d3d47b672b8ae72f8689a1b1911d2
#
_cell.length_a   1.000
_cell.length_b   1.000
_cell.length_c   1.000
_cell.angle_alpha   90.00
_cell.angle_beta   90.00
_cell.angle_gamma   90.00
#
_symmetry.space_group_name_H-M   'P 1'
#
loop_
_entity.id
_entity.type
_entity.pdbx_description
1 polymer ?
#
loop_
_entity_poly.entity_id
_entity_poly.type
_entity_poly.pdbx_seq_one_letter_code
_entity_poly.pdbx_strand_id
1 'polypeptide(L)'
;MGKLLWEASRGKKCRSVMRKFINYVNAREGQSIRSYDQLHAWSVAEPLFFWNDVWDYFGIIGEKPFNCAFKSRLYFKDSVWFPGAKINYAENMLKHMYGEDEDIVFRGEDKVRRSLSRDDVRHEVVKLAKTLLDAEVEKGMVVAGYLPNLPETVIAMLDSAAVGAIWCSCATDIGPGAAIDRIGQTEPTVLVTDRKSVV
;
A
#
# COMPACT_ATOMS: atom_id res chain seq x y z
N MET A 1 29.54 -15.40 10.01
CA MET A 1 28.68 -14.23 10.33
C MET A 1 29.17 -13.03 9.55
N GLY A 2 28.28 -12.30 8.83
CA GLY A 2 28.67 -11.08 8.13
C GLY A 2 29.05 -9.95 9.09
N LYS A 3 29.90 -9.02 8.64
CA LYS A 3 30.28 -7.83 9.41
C LYS A 3 29.09 -6.87 9.45
N LEU A 4 28.74 -6.35 10.65
CA LEU A 4 27.75 -5.29 10.79
C LEU A 4 28.27 -4.02 10.08
N LEU A 5 27.57 -3.56 9.05
CA LEU A 5 27.96 -2.39 8.26
C LEU A 5 27.33 -1.09 8.80
N TRP A 6 26.13 -1.18 9.35
CA TRP A 6 25.42 -0.03 9.90
C TRP A 6 24.41 -0.46 10.97
N GLU A 7 24.19 0.40 11.95
CA GLU A 7 23.18 0.26 12.99
C GLU A 7 22.57 1.61 13.33
N ALA A 8 21.24 1.64 13.53
CA ALA A 8 20.57 2.86 13.93
C ALA A 8 21.01 3.30 15.33
N SER A 9 21.26 4.60 15.51
CA SER A 9 21.58 5.15 16.83
C SER A 9 20.46 4.89 17.84
N ARG A 10 20.81 4.83 19.15
CA ARG A 10 19.84 4.63 20.23
C ARG A 10 18.68 5.61 20.16
N GLY A 11 18.96 6.90 19.86
CA GLY A 11 17.94 7.95 19.73
C GLY A 11 16.98 7.68 18.57
N LYS A 12 17.47 7.20 17.40
CA LYS A 12 16.62 6.80 16.28
C LYS A 12 15.76 5.59 16.64
N LYS A 13 16.33 4.57 17.29
CA LYS A 13 15.59 3.39 17.75
C LYS A 13 14.45 3.76 18.71
N CYS A 14 14.71 4.62 19.69
CA CYS A 14 13.72 5.03 20.69
C CYS A 14 12.55 5.85 20.09
N ARG A 15 12.78 6.63 19.04
CA ARG A 15 11.76 7.44 18.37
C ARG A 15 11.06 6.73 17.21
N SER A 16 11.46 5.52 16.86
CA SER A 16 10.88 4.77 15.74
C SER A 16 9.41 4.39 16.01
N VAL A 17 8.63 4.32 14.92
CA VAL A 17 7.25 3.81 14.97
C VAL A 17 7.22 2.39 15.57
N MET A 18 8.20 1.56 15.22
CA MET A 18 8.36 0.21 15.79
C MET A 18 8.44 0.23 17.32
N ARG A 19 9.22 1.15 17.92
CA ARG A 19 9.31 1.28 19.37
C ARG A 19 7.99 1.74 19.99
N LYS A 20 7.31 2.67 19.34
CA LYS A 20 5.99 3.14 19.80
C LYS A 20 4.96 2.00 19.76
N PHE A 21 4.97 1.21 18.68
CA PHE A 21 4.10 0.05 18.57
C PHE A 21 4.40 -1.03 19.62
N ILE A 22 5.68 -1.35 19.88
CA ILE A 22 6.07 -2.26 20.98
C ILE A 22 5.52 -1.77 22.32
N ASN A 23 5.64 -0.49 22.61
CA ASN A 23 5.12 0.07 23.87
C ASN A 23 3.60 -0.04 23.96
N TYR A 24 2.89 0.17 22.83
CA TYR A 24 1.44 0.00 22.74
C TYR A 24 1.03 -1.44 23.02
N VAL A 25 1.67 -2.42 22.35
CA VAL A 25 1.42 -3.86 22.56
C VAL A 25 1.68 -4.24 24.02
N ASN A 26 2.80 -3.81 24.60
CA ASN A 26 3.12 -4.11 25.99
C ASN A 26 2.04 -3.58 26.96
N ALA A 27 1.55 -2.37 26.72
CA ALA A 27 0.53 -1.76 27.57
C ALA A 27 -0.83 -2.45 27.43
N ARG A 28 -1.19 -2.86 26.21
CA ARG A 28 -2.49 -3.45 25.92
C ARG A 28 -2.57 -4.92 26.26
N GLU A 29 -1.53 -5.69 25.90
CA GLU A 29 -1.51 -7.15 25.99
C GLU A 29 -0.73 -7.66 27.23
N GLY A 30 -0.28 -6.75 28.09
CA GLY A 30 0.48 -7.11 29.30
C GLY A 30 1.84 -7.74 28.99
N GLN A 31 2.43 -7.44 27.82
CA GLN A 31 3.69 -8.03 27.38
C GLN A 31 4.91 -7.26 27.94
N SER A 32 6.10 -7.86 27.83
CA SER A 32 7.38 -7.25 28.20
C SER A 32 8.38 -7.27 27.04
N ILE A 33 7.92 -7.00 25.83
CA ILE A 33 8.69 -7.02 24.59
C ILE A 33 9.68 -5.84 24.58
N ARG A 34 10.95 -6.13 24.30
CA ARG A 34 12.04 -5.12 24.30
C ARG A 34 12.77 -4.98 22.97
N SER A 35 12.67 -5.97 22.09
CA SER A 35 13.34 -6.00 20.78
C SER A 35 12.39 -6.37 19.67
N TYR A 36 12.84 -6.14 18.41
CA TYR A 36 12.13 -6.59 17.22
C TYR A 36 11.97 -8.13 17.22
N ASP A 37 13.02 -8.87 17.55
CA ASP A 37 12.98 -10.34 17.54
C ASP A 37 11.92 -10.88 18.50
N GLN A 38 11.79 -10.27 19.68
CA GLN A 38 10.73 -10.62 20.64
C GLN A 38 9.34 -10.28 20.12
N LEU A 39 9.17 -9.10 19.46
CA LEU A 39 7.92 -8.73 18.82
C LEU A 39 7.56 -9.72 17.72
N HIS A 40 8.52 -10.07 16.87
CA HIS A 40 8.32 -11.04 15.80
C HIS A 40 7.94 -12.42 16.37
N ALA A 41 8.66 -12.91 17.37
CA ALA A 41 8.33 -14.19 18.01
C ALA A 41 6.90 -14.19 18.58
N TRP A 42 6.50 -13.10 19.26
CA TRP A 42 5.14 -12.94 19.78
C TRP A 42 4.10 -12.83 18.64
N SER A 43 4.38 -12.11 17.58
CA SER A 43 3.45 -11.98 16.44
C SER A 43 3.16 -13.29 15.72
N VAL A 44 4.13 -14.22 15.74
CA VAL A 44 3.96 -15.57 15.18
C VAL A 44 3.21 -16.49 16.15
N ALA A 45 3.48 -16.37 17.45
CA ALA A 45 2.81 -17.16 18.47
C ALA A 45 1.35 -16.73 18.68
N GLU A 46 1.10 -15.43 18.62
CA GLU A 46 -0.20 -14.81 18.91
C GLU A 46 -0.72 -13.94 17.75
N PRO A 47 -0.91 -14.51 16.54
CA PRO A 47 -1.24 -13.73 15.35
C PRO A 47 -2.59 -13.02 15.46
N LEU A 48 -3.53 -13.56 16.24
CA LEU A 48 -4.84 -12.94 16.45
C LEU A 48 -4.70 -11.58 17.16
N PHE A 49 -3.96 -11.54 18.27
CA PHE A 49 -3.71 -10.32 19.02
C PHE A 49 -2.87 -9.33 18.24
N PHE A 50 -1.77 -9.82 17.63
CA PHE A 50 -0.88 -8.98 16.84
C PHE A 50 -1.61 -8.22 15.72
N TRP A 51 -2.44 -8.91 14.92
CA TRP A 51 -3.14 -8.27 13.82
C TRP A 51 -4.28 -7.36 14.27
N ASN A 52 -4.93 -7.68 15.40
CA ASN A 52 -5.87 -6.76 16.03
C ASN A 52 -5.18 -5.47 16.49
N ASP A 53 -4.01 -5.59 17.10
CA ASP A 53 -3.20 -4.45 17.54
C ASP A 53 -2.72 -3.60 16.36
N VAL A 54 -2.32 -4.22 15.27
CA VAL A 54 -1.95 -3.52 14.03
C VAL A 54 -3.15 -2.71 13.52
N TRP A 55 -4.34 -3.31 13.41
CA TRP A 55 -5.54 -2.62 12.97
C TRP A 55 -5.83 -1.38 13.82
N ASP A 56 -5.86 -1.56 15.13
CA ASP A 56 -6.24 -0.50 16.06
C ASP A 56 -5.16 0.59 16.18
N TYR A 57 -3.89 0.20 16.28
CA TYR A 57 -2.78 1.15 16.41
C TYR A 57 -2.60 2.05 15.18
N PHE A 58 -2.73 1.49 13.99
CA PHE A 58 -2.63 2.25 12.75
C PHE A 58 -3.95 2.88 12.32
N GLY A 59 -5.02 2.67 13.08
CA GLY A 59 -6.33 3.25 12.81
C GLY A 59 -6.85 2.87 11.43
N ILE A 60 -6.84 1.59 11.07
CA ILE A 60 -7.32 1.13 9.77
C ILE A 60 -8.80 1.48 9.61
N ILE A 61 -9.13 2.22 8.54
CA ILE A 61 -10.49 2.55 8.17
C ILE A 61 -11.12 1.35 7.49
N GLY A 62 -12.26 0.88 8.01
CA GLY A 62 -12.98 -0.25 7.44
C GLY A 62 -13.97 -0.89 8.42
N GLU A 63 -14.77 -1.81 7.91
CA GLU A 63 -15.68 -2.61 8.71
C GLU A 63 -14.91 -3.75 9.38
N LYS A 64 -14.41 -3.53 10.63
CA LYS A 64 -13.67 -4.53 11.39
C LYS A 64 -14.64 -5.60 11.93
N PRO A 65 -14.43 -6.89 11.66
CA PRO A 65 -15.24 -7.95 12.25
C PRO A 65 -15.00 -8.03 13.76
N PHE A 66 -16.07 -8.24 14.52
CA PHE A 66 -16.05 -8.15 15.98
C PHE A 66 -15.15 -9.19 16.67
N ASN A 67 -14.97 -10.39 16.12
CA ASN A 67 -14.41 -11.52 16.86
C ASN A 67 -13.27 -12.30 16.20
N CYS A 68 -12.71 -11.86 15.07
CA CYS A 68 -11.69 -12.67 14.42
C CYS A 68 -10.76 -11.85 13.52
N ALA A 69 -9.56 -11.54 14.00
CA ALA A 69 -8.51 -10.94 13.15
C ALA A 69 -7.80 -11.98 12.27
N PHE A 70 -7.82 -13.27 12.69
CA PHE A 70 -7.10 -14.31 11.98
C PHE A 70 -7.79 -15.66 12.18
N LYS A 71 -8.06 -16.35 11.07
CA LYS A 71 -8.56 -17.72 11.05
C LYS A 71 -7.54 -18.61 10.37
N SER A 72 -6.81 -19.37 11.17
CA SER A 72 -5.84 -20.35 10.67
C SER A 72 -6.51 -21.47 9.90
N ARG A 73 -5.84 -21.94 8.86
CA ARG A 73 -6.20 -23.12 8.05
C ARG A 73 -5.03 -24.08 8.00
N LEU A 74 -5.25 -25.29 7.47
CA LEU A 74 -4.23 -26.34 7.34
C LEU A 74 -2.99 -25.84 6.56
N TYR A 75 -3.22 -25.09 5.49
CA TYR A 75 -2.16 -24.43 4.75
C TYR A 75 -2.22 -22.92 4.97
N PHE A 76 -1.06 -22.29 5.12
CA PHE A 76 -0.95 -20.84 5.35
C PHE A 76 -1.69 -20.02 4.27
N LYS A 77 -1.59 -20.43 3.01
CA LYS A 77 -2.27 -19.77 1.86
C LYS A 77 -3.80 -19.73 1.99
N ASP A 78 -4.39 -20.65 2.73
CA ASP A 78 -5.84 -20.76 2.92
C ASP A 78 -6.30 -20.04 4.21
N SER A 79 -5.37 -19.52 5.00
CA SER A 79 -5.67 -18.73 6.19
C SER A 79 -6.33 -17.41 5.81
N VAL A 80 -7.29 -16.97 6.61
CA VAL A 80 -8.08 -15.78 6.33
C VAL A 80 -7.83 -14.72 7.40
N TRP A 81 -7.50 -13.52 6.95
CA TRP A 81 -7.29 -12.35 7.78
C TRP A 81 -8.57 -11.51 7.80
N PHE A 82 -9.02 -11.11 8.99
CA PHE A 82 -10.22 -10.31 9.19
C PHE A 82 -11.41 -10.78 8.32
N PRO A 83 -11.91 -12.03 8.52
CA PRO A 83 -12.99 -12.57 7.69
C PRO A 83 -14.20 -11.65 7.65
N GLY A 84 -14.63 -11.23 6.48
CA GLY A 84 -15.76 -10.34 6.28
C GLY A 84 -15.44 -8.84 6.41
N ALA A 85 -14.19 -8.46 6.73
CA ALA A 85 -13.78 -7.06 6.71
C ALA A 85 -13.91 -6.47 5.31
N LYS A 86 -14.35 -5.21 5.27
CA LYS A 86 -14.36 -4.41 4.05
C LYS A 86 -13.49 -3.18 4.28
N ILE A 87 -12.45 -3.05 3.48
CA ILE A 87 -11.51 -1.93 3.51
C ILE A 87 -11.30 -1.40 2.11
N ASN A 88 -11.01 -0.11 1.98
CA ASN A 88 -10.49 0.47 0.75
C ASN A 88 -9.03 0.86 0.95
N TYR A 89 -8.16 0.37 0.06
CA TYR A 89 -6.72 0.63 0.15
C TYR A 89 -6.39 2.12 0.01
N ALA A 90 -6.95 2.77 -1.02
CA ALA A 90 -6.70 4.19 -1.27
C ALA A 90 -7.22 5.08 -0.13
N GLU A 91 -8.39 4.79 0.43
CA GLU A 91 -8.92 5.50 1.58
C GLU A 91 -7.93 5.46 2.76
N ASN A 92 -7.37 4.30 3.04
CA ASN A 92 -6.38 4.14 4.10
C ASN A 92 -5.04 4.82 3.79
N MET A 93 -4.60 4.80 2.55
CA MET A 93 -3.37 5.50 2.15
C MET A 93 -3.55 7.03 2.22
N LEU A 94 -4.70 7.53 1.79
CA LEU A 94 -4.97 8.97 1.69
C LEU A 94 -5.47 9.61 3.00
N LYS A 95 -5.81 8.83 4.03
CA LYS A 95 -6.41 9.33 5.28
C LYS A 95 -5.58 10.39 6.01
N HIS A 96 -4.27 10.39 5.84
CA HIS A 96 -3.34 11.34 6.46
C HIS A 96 -2.66 12.26 5.43
N MET A 97 -3.10 12.24 4.18
CA MET A 97 -2.56 13.06 3.11
C MET A 97 -3.23 14.44 3.09
N TYR A 98 -2.86 15.30 4.05
CA TYR A 98 -3.24 16.71 4.09
C TYR A 98 -2.00 17.57 4.31
N GLY A 99 -1.96 18.73 3.65
CA GLY A 99 -0.92 19.74 3.82
C GLY A 99 0.08 19.80 2.67
N GLU A 100 0.92 20.81 2.76
CA GLU A 100 1.91 21.20 1.73
C GLU A 100 3.24 20.42 1.82
N ASP A 101 3.38 19.50 2.80
CA ASP A 101 4.60 18.68 2.90
C ASP A 101 4.77 17.82 1.65
N GLU A 102 6.01 17.69 1.18
CA GLU A 102 6.35 16.81 0.05
C GLU A 102 6.00 15.35 0.37
N ASP A 103 5.20 14.72 -0.49
CA ASP A 103 4.79 13.33 -0.34
C ASP A 103 5.40 12.43 -1.42
N ILE A 104 5.38 12.88 -2.68
CA ILE A 104 6.04 12.21 -3.78
C ILE A 104 7.17 13.09 -4.32
N VAL A 105 8.39 12.60 -4.25
CA VAL A 105 9.56 13.24 -4.85
C VAL A 105 10.05 12.39 -6.02
N PHE A 106 9.92 12.95 -7.23
CA PHE A 106 10.36 12.31 -8.45
C PHE A 106 11.67 12.92 -8.96
N ARG A 107 12.60 12.06 -9.33
CA ARG A 107 13.85 12.43 -10.01
C ARG A 107 14.00 11.59 -11.26
N GLY A 108 13.90 12.23 -12.43
CA GLY A 108 14.13 11.60 -13.73
C GLY A 108 15.55 11.80 -14.17
N GLU A 109 16.43 10.86 -13.87
CA GLU A 109 17.87 10.90 -14.17
C GLU A 109 18.48 12.27 -13.79
N ASP A 110 19.07 13.00 -14.77
CA ASP A 110 19.72 14.28 -14.50
C ASP A 110 18.88 15.52 -14.86
N LYS A 111 17.68 15.35 -15.41
CA LYS A 111 16.98 16.43 -16.11
C LYS A 111 15.69 16.90 -15.46
N VAL A 112 14.99 16.05 -14.75
CA VAL A 112 13.67 16.37 -14.20
C VAL A 112 13.62 16.10 -12.71
N ARG A 113 13.25 17.12 -11.95
CA ARG A 113 12.89 16.99 -10.54
C ARG A 113 11.51 17.59 -10.34
N ARG A 114 10.61 16.80 -9.78
CA ARG A 114 9.26 17.21 -9.40
C ARG A 114 8.98 16.74 -8.00
N SER A 115 8.22 17.52 -7.26
CA SER A 115 7.62 17.04 -6.03
C SER A 115 6.13 17.38 -6.03
N LEU A 116 5.35 16.51 -5.42
CA LEU A 116 3.93 16.70 -5.19
C LEU A 116 3.71 16.73 -3.67
N SER A 117 2.98 17.74 -3.21
CA SER A 117 2.52 17.81 -1.83
C SER A 117 1.45 16.75 -1.58
N ARG A 118 1.10 16.55 -0.33
CA ARG A 118 -0.01 15.65 0.06
C ARG A 118 -1.34 16.09 -0.53
N ASP A 119 -1.59 17.38 -0.54
CA ASP A 119 -2.81 17.94 -1.12
C ASP A 119 -2.83 17.76 -2.64
N ASP A 120 -1.69 17.93 -3.33
CA ASP A 120 -1.58 17.65 -4.76
C ASP A 120 -1.92 16.19 -5.09
N VAL A 121 -1.30 15.23 -4.40
CA VAL A 121 -1.56 13.80 -4.61
C VAL A 121 -3.03 13.47 -4.41
N ARG A 122 -3.62 13.96 -3.32
CA ARG A 122 -5.03 13.74 -3.03
C ARG A 122 -5.94 14.34 -4.11
N HIS A 123 -5.64 15.58 -4.54
CA HIS A 123 -6.40 16.27 -5.58
C HIS A 123 -6.37 15.49 -6.91
N GLU A 124 -5.19 15.07 -7.34
CA GLU A 124 -5.04 14.32 -8.61
C GLU A 124 -5.70 12.94 -8.54
N VAL A 125 -5.61 12.24 -7.40
CA VAL A 125 -6.32 10.95 -7.21
C VAL A 125 -7.84 11.13 -7.32
N VAL A 126 -8.41 12.14 -6.66
CA VAL A 126 -9.87 12.40 -6.73
C VAL A 126 -10.32 12.75 -8.14
N LYS A 127 -9.54 13.60 -8.84
CA LYS A 127 -9.82 14.02 -10.19
C LYS A 127 -9.81 12.83 -11.17
N LEU A 128 -8.81 11.98 -11.08
CA LEU A 128 -8.67 10.82 -11.96
C LEU A 128 -9.69 9.74 -11.62
N ALA A 129 -9.98 9.51 -10.34
CA ALA A 129 -11.05 8.61 -9.89
C ALA A 129 -12.42 9.02 -10.49
N LYS A 130 -12.71 10.34 -10.54
CA LYS A 130 -13.90 10.83 -11.22
C LYS A 130 -13.89 10.49 -12.72
N THR A 131 -12.75 10.63 -13.38
CA THR A 131 -12.61 10.27 -14.80
C THR A 131 -12.89 8.79 -15.05
N LEU A 132 -12.43 7.91 -14.15
CA LEU A 132 -12.75 6.48 -14.25
C LEU A 132 -14.25 6.20 -14.06
N LEU A 133 -14.89 6.87 -13.10
CA LEU A 133 -16.34 6.76 -12.89
C LEU A 133 -17.13 7.29 -14.09
N ASP A 134 -16.73 8.42 -14.66
CA ASP A 134 -17.34 8.98 -15.87
C ASP A 134 -17.14 8.07 -17.11
N ALA A 135 -16.09 7.23 -17.11
CA ALA A 135 -15.84 6.16 -18.07
C ALA A 135 -16.51 4.83 -17.70
N GLU A 136 -17.48 4.84 -16.76
CA GLU A 136 -18.26 3.68 -16.34
C GLU A 136 -17.41 2.54 -15.76
N VAL A 137 -16.25 2.86 -15.16
CA VAL A 137 -15.43 1.86 -14.46
C VAL A 137 -16.08 1.52 -13.12
N GLU A 138 -16.46 0.27 -12.96
CA GLU A 138 -17.10 -0.26 -11.76
C GLU A 138 -16.13 -1.07 -10.90
N LYS A 139 -16.54 -1.33 -9.66
CA LYS A 139 -15.81 -2.20 -8.73
C LYS A 139 -15.55 -3.58 -9.32
N GLY A 140 -14.29 -3.99 -9.29
CA GLY A 140 -13.83 -5.27 -9.81
C GLY A 140 -13.43 -5.27 -11.27
N MET A 141 -13.70 -4.20 -12.03
CA MET A 141 -13.13 -4.02 -13.35
C MET A 141 -11.63 -3.78 -13.27
N VAL A 142 -10.90 -4.12 -14.32
CA VAL A 142 -9.44 -3.99 -14.35
C VAL A 142 -9.02 -2.73 -15.08
N VAL A 143 -8.19 -1.94 -14.39
CA VAL A 143 -7.46 -0.80 -14.94
C VAL A 143 -5.99 -1.18 -15.07
N ALA A 144 -5.47 -1.17 -16.28
CA ALA A 144 -4.08 -1.53 -16.54
C ALA A 144 -3.21 -0.28 -16.76
N GLY A 145 -1.97 -0.33 -16.26
CA GLY A 145 -0.96 0.69 -16.48
C GLY A 145 0.22 0.14 -17.30
N TYR A 146 0.52 0.79 -18.41
CA TYR A 146 1.78 0.61 -19.13
C TYR A 146 2.54 1.94 -19.06
N LEU A 147 3.25 2.12 -17.94
CA LEU A 147 3.81 3.40 -17.52
C LEU A 147 5.21 3.22 -16.95
N PRO A 148 6.10 4.20 -17.16
CA PRO A 148 7.35 4.25 -16.42
C PRO A 148 7.10 4.60 -14.94
N ASN A 149 8.14 4.55 -14.12
CA ASN A 149 8.04 4.89 -12.70
C ASN A 149 7.90 6.42 -12.49
N LEU A 150 6.68 6.92 -12.62
CA LEU A 150 6.28 8.33 -12.51
C LEU A 150 5.34 8.56 -11.33
N PRO A 151 5.22 9.78 -10.79
CA PRO A 151 4.16 10.12 -9.83
C PRO A 151 2.76 9.76 -10.30
N GLU A 152 2.49 9.95 -11.59
CA GLU A 152 1.23 9.63 -12.25
C GLU A 152 0.88 8.14 -12.17
N THR A 153 1.88 7.26 -12.14
CA THR A 153 1.68 5.82 -11.98
C THR A 153 1.15 5.47 -10.58
N VAL A 154 1.66 6.15 -9.55
CA VAL A 154 1.17 6.01 -8.17
C VAL A 154 -0.25 6.56 -8.04
N ILE A 155 -0.52 7.71 -8.66
CA ILE A 155 -1.84 8.33 -8.68
C ILE A 155 -2.85 7.40 -9.36
N ALA A 156 -2.50 6.85 -10.54
CA ALA A 156 -3.35 5.91 -11.28
C ALA A 156 -3.64 4.61 -10.53
N MET A 157 -2.71 4.13 -9.73
CA MET A 157 -2.95 2.99 -8.83
C MET A 157 -3.93 3.36 -7.71
N LEU A 158 -3.76 4.53 -7.10
CA LEU A 158 -4.59 4.96 -5.99
C LEU A 158 -6.01 5.30 -6.41
N ASP A 159 -6.20 5.95 -7.57
CA ASP A 159 -7.53 6.26 -8.08
C ASP A 159 -8.31 5.01 -8.49
N SER A 160 -7.63 4.04 -9.13
CA SER A 160 -8.22 2.73 -9.44
C SER A 160 -8.67 2.01 -8.17
N ALA A 161 -7.82 2.00 -7.14
CA ALA A 161 -8.19 1.43 -5.84
C ALA A 161 -9.32 2.21 -5.14
N ALA A 162 -9.37 3.54 -5.31
CA ALA A 162 -10.42 4.38 -4.70
C ALA A 162 -11.80 4.02 -5.22
N VAL A 163 -11.96 3.77 -6.51
CA VAL A 163 -13.24 3.34 -7.13
C VAL A 163 -13.51 1.84 -6.95
N GLY A 164 -12.57 1.10 -6.35
CA GLY A 164 -12.70 -0.35 -6.12
C GLY A 164 -12.35 -1.19 -7.34
N ALA A 165 -11.73 -0.62 -8.35
CA ALA A 165 -11.19 -1.34 -9.50
C ALA A 165 -9.89 -2.09 -9.13
N ILE A 166 -9.52 -3.03 -9.96
CA ILE A 166 -8.30 -3.82 -9.83
C ILE A 166 -7.22 -3.13 -10.66
N TRP A 167 -6.11 -2.74 -10.01
CA TRP A 167 -4.95 -2.22 -10.70
C TRP A 167 -3.97 -3.33 -11.10
N CYS A 168 -3.57 -3.35 -12.36
CA CYS A 168 -2.41 -4.11 -12.81
C CYS A 168 -1.48 -3.21 -13.62
N SER A 169 -0.17 -3.46 -13.58
CA SER A 169 0.77 -2.66 -14.36
C SER A 169 2.00 -3.45 -14.77
N CYS A 170 2.61 -3.01 -15.85
CA CYS A 170 3.94 -3.45 -16.24
C CYS A 170 4.80 -2.26 -16.64
N ALA A 171 6.11 -2.44 -16.46
CA ALA A 171 7.10 -1.42 -16.81
C ALA A 171 7.27 -1.32 -18.33
N THR A 172 7.71 -0.15 -18.79
CA THR A 172 7.91 0.14 -20.23
C THR A 172 9.22 -0.39 -20.80
N ASP A 173 10.05 -1.03 -19.97
CA ASP A 173 11.29 -1.71 -20.39
C ASP A 173 11.04 -3.05 -21.10
N ILE A 174 9.83 -3.58 -20.99
CA ILE A 174 9.39 -4.73 -21.78
C ILE A 174 8.79 -4.27 -23.10
N GLY A 175 9.12 -4.96 -24.18
CA GLY A 175 8.59 -4.62 -25.50
C GLY A 175 7.07 -4.77 -25.60
N PRO A 176 6.42 -4.11 -26.60
CA PRO A 176 4.96 -4.08 -26.73
C PRO A 176 4.31 -5.47 -26.79
N GLY A 177 4.93 -6.44 -27.42
CA GLY A 177 4.42 -7.81 -27.48
C GLY A 177 4.30 -8.46 -26.11
N ALA A 178 5.34 -8.31 -25.26
CA ALA A 178 5.32 -8.85 -23.91
C ALA A 178 4.35 -8.07 -22.99
N ALA A 179 4.16 -6.77 -23.22
CA ALA A 179 3.18 -5.97 -22.51
C ALA A 179 1.76 -6.41 -22.84
N ILE A 180 1.44 -6.62 -24.12
CA ILE A 180 0.14 -7.12 -24.58
C ILE A 180 -0.14 -8.51 -24.00
N ASP A 181 0.83 -9.41 -24.01
CA ASP A 181 0.68 -10.76 -23.44
C ASP A 181 0.36 -10.73 -21.94
N ARG A 182 1.09 -9.93 -21.17
CA ARG A 182 0.90 -9.83 -19.71
C ARG A 182 -0.38 -9.10 -19.32
N ILE A 183 -0.60 -7.90 -19.89
CA ILE A 183 -1.78 -7.08 -19.59
C ILE A 183 -3.03 -7.74 -20.14
N GLY A 184 -2.98 -8.34 -21.34
CA GLY A 184 -4.10 -9.02 -21.98
C GLY A 184 -4.68 -10.16 -21.15
N GLN A 185 -3.85 -10.85 -20.35
CA GLN A 185 -4.34 -11.90 -19.46
C GLN A 185 -5.32 -11.41 -18.38
N THR A 186 -5.30 -10.11 -18.09
CA THR A 186 -6.17 -9.50 -17.07
C THR A 186 -7.46 -8.91 -17.67
N GLU A 187 -7.61 -8.92 -18.99
CA GLU A 187 -8.76 -8.38 -19.72
C GLU A 187 -9.15 -6.96 -19.26
N PRO A 188 -8.24 -5.98 -19.32
CA PRO A 188 -8.48 -4.67 -18.76
C PRO A 188 -9.55 -3.90 -19.53
N THR A 189 -10.42 -3.19 -18.78
CA THR A 189 -11.41 -2.29 -19.33
C THR A 189 -10.79 -0.94 -19.76
N VAL A 190 -9.77 -0.50 -19.01
CA VAL A 190 -9.07 0.76 -19.27
C VAL A 190 -7.56 0.51 -19.28
N LEU A 191 -6.87 1.14 -20.23
CA LEU A 191 -5.40 1.18 -20.28
C LEU A 191 -4.92 2.62 -20.09
N VAL A 192 -4.10 2.82 -19.05
CA VAL A 192 -3.39 4.07 -18.79
C VAL A 192 -1.96 3.94 -19.31
N THR A 193 -1.55 4.85 -20.18
CA THR A 193 -0.21 4.82 -20.78
C THR A 193 0.38 6.23 -20.89
N ASP A 194 1.69 6.33 -20.94
CA ASP A 194 2.40 7.56 -21.22
C ASP A 194 2.49 7.77 -22.75
N ARG A 195 2.42 9.03 -23.18
CA ARG A 195 2.51 9.43 -24.59
C ARG A 195 3.78 8.97 -25.30
N LYS A 196 4.86 8.73 -24.55
CA LYS A 196 6.15 8.24 -25.06
C LYS A 196 6.31 6.71 -25.01
N SER A 197 5.41 6.01 -24.35
CA SER A 197 5.45 4.56 -24.21
C SER A 197 4.77 3.82 -25.36
N VAL A 198 4.13 4.56 -26.25
CA VAL A 198 3.51 4.03 -27.49
C VAL A 198 4.49 4.23 -28.63
N VAL A 199 5.36 3.26 -28.85
CA VAL A 199 6.21 3.13 -30.04
C VAL A 199 5.89 1.86 -30.77
#